data_625254abbfaddd03cd28f3534f9f8257
#
_entry.id   625254abbfaddd03cd28f3534f9f8257
#
_cell.length_a   1.000
_cell.length_b   1.000
_cell.length_c   1.000
_cell.angle_alpha   90.00
_cell.angle_beta   90.00
_cell.angle_gamma   90.00
#
_symmetry.space_group_name_H-M   'P 1'
#
loop_
_entity.id
_entity.type
_entity.pdbx_description
1 polymer ?
#
loop_
_entity_poly.entity_id
_entity_poly.type
_entity_poly.pdbx_seq_one_letter_code
_entity_poly.pdbx_strand_id
1 'polypeptide(L)'
;MGEDRIYETDDGGAPFRFNDNVAAVFPDMLRRSIPGYTASLEAIGSLAARYGRAGTHCYDLGCALGAATLAMRQGIAAEGCTIFAVDVAPAMIARCREIIAEDDRLNAPPTAVTVIEDDIRNVDIVNASMVVLNYTLQFLAPEDRDAMIDRIHAGMTDGGLLVLSEK
;
A
#
# COMPACT_ATOMS: atom_id res chain seq x y z
N MET A 1 16.04 -3.16 -13.06
CA MET A 1 14.59 -2.91 -13.14
C MET A 1 14.13 -3.49 -14.47
N GLY A 2 13.31 -4.56 -14.45
CA GLY A 2 12.87 -5.25 -15.66
C GLY A 2 11.82 -4.42 -16.42
N GLU A 3 11.89 -4.44 -17.75
CA GLU A 3 10.90 -3.85 -18.63
C GLU A 3 9.66 -4.76 -18.66
N ASP A 4 8.46 -4.18 -18.59
CA ASP A 4 7.20 -4.94 -18.63
C ASP A 4 6.95 -5.50 -20.03
N ARG A 5 7.03 -6.84 -20.14
CA ARG A 5 6.70 -7.63 -21.35
C ARG A 5 5.71 -8.75 -21.05
N ILE A 6 4.96 -8.65 -19.95
CA ILE A 6 4.03 -9.70 -19.49
C ILE A 6 2.97 -10.03 -20.55
N TYR A 7 2.58 -9.06 -21.38
CA TYR A 7 1.57 -9.23 -22.43
C TYR A 7 2.16 -9.64 -23.80
N GLU A 8 3.49 -9.76 -23.92
CA GLU A 8 4.13 -10.23 -25.15
C GLU A 8 4.18 -11.77 -25.23
N THR A 9 3.97 -12.47 -24.11
CA THR A 9 3.82 -13.92 -24.08
C THR A 9 2.34 -14.26 -23.98
N ASP A 10 1.80 -14.89 -25.03
CA ASP A 10 0.40 -15.35 -25.13
C ASP A 10 0.17 -16.54 -24.17
N ASP A 11 -0.09 -16.28 -22.91
CA ASP A 11 -0.38 -17.28 -21.87
C ASP A 11 -1.87 -17.66 -21.83
N GLY A 12 -2.51 -17.78 -23.00
CA GLY A 12 -3.76 -18.51 -23.18
C GLY A 12 -4.91 -18.19 -22.22
N GLY A 13 -5.08 -16.93 -21.79
CA GLY A 13 -6.26 -16.49 -21.02
C GLY A 13 -6.28 -16.92 -19.55
N ALA A 14 -5.15 -17.26 -18.93
CA ALA A 14 -5.10 -17.49 -17.49
C ALA A 14 -5.41 -16.20 -16.71
N PRO A 15 -6.16 -16.27 -15.58
CA PRO A 15 -6.45 -15.08 -14.80
C PRO A 15 -5.17 -14.46 -14.26
N PHE A 16 -5.09 -13.12 -14.29
CA PHE A 16 -3.95 -12.36 -13.78
C PHE A 16 -3.64 -12.74 -12.32
N ARG A 17 -2.38 -13.09 -12.03
CA ARG A 17 -1.92 -13.44 -10.68
C ARG A 17 -0.70 -12.64 -10.30
N PHE A 18 -0.69 -12.12 -9.08
CA PHE A 18 0.44 -11.44 -8.46
C PHE A 18 1.51 -12.45 -8.03
N ASN A 19 2.36 -12.87 -9.00
CA ASN A 19 3.46 -13.82 -8.80
C ASN A 19 4.83 -13.12 -8.92
N ASP A 20 5.93 -13.88 -8.78
CA ASP A 20 7.30 -13.35 -8.83
C ASP A 20 7.63 -12.61 -10.14
N ASN A 21 7.12 -13.12 -11.28
CA ASN A 21 7.32 -12.46 -12.58
C ASN A 21 6.64 -11.10 -12.63
N VAL A 22 5.42 -11.01 -12.11
CA VAL A 22 4.69 -9.75 -11.99
C VAL A 22 5.40 -8.82 -11.02
N ALA A 23 5.83 -9.30 -9.85
CA ALA A 23 6.54 -8.49 -8.87
C ALA A 23 7.81 -7.82 -9.43
N ALA A 24 8.53 -8.49 -10.33
CA ALA A 24 9.76 -7.97 -10.94
C ALA A 24 9.53 -6.75 -11.85
N VAL A 25 8.38 -6.67 -12.53
CA VAL A 25 8.06 -5.61 -13.50
C VAL A 25 6.93 -4.68 -13.03
N PHE A 26 6.34 -4.95 -11.87
CA PHE A 26 5.17 -4.27 -11.33
C PHE A 26 5.30 -2.74 -11.30
N PRO A 27 6.42 -2.14 -10.87
CA PRO A 27 6.57 -0.68 -10.86
C PRO A 27 6.50 -0.05 -12.26
N ASP A 28 7.06 -0.72 -13.28
CA ASP A 28 7.01 -0.25 -14.66
C ASP A 28 5.59 -0.40 -15.23
N MET A 29 4.95 -1.53 -14.98
CA MET A 29 3.57 -1.80 -15.36
C MET A 29 2.61 -0.73 -14.82
N LEU A 30 2.69 -0.37 -13.53
CA LEU A 30 1.83 0.63 -12.92
C LEU A 30 2.02 2.01 -13.52
N ARG A 31 3.28 2.45 -13.72
CA ARG A 31 3.58 3.76 -14.33
C ARG A 31 3.03 3.88 -15.75
N ARG A 32 3.04 2.80 -16.52
CA ARG A 32 2.55 2.75 -17.90
C ARG A 32 1.03 2.60 -17.99
N SER A 33 0.42 1.87 -17.04
CA SER A 33 -0.99 1.51 -17.06
C SER A 33 -1.91 2.48 -16.34
N ILE A 34 -1.37 3.28 -15.42
CA ILE A 34 -2.15 4.20 -14.58
C ILE A 34 -1.65 5.63 -14.78
N PRO A 35 -2.40 6.46 -15.56
CA PRO A 35 -2.09 7.88 -15.67
C PRO A 35 -2.08 8.55 -14.30
N GLY A 36 -1.01 9.31 -13.99
CA GLY A 36 -0.91 10.02 -12.72
C GLY A 36 -0.48 9.17 -11.52
N TYR A 37 -0.08 7.91 -11.69
CA TYR A 37 0.35 7.03 -10.58
C TYR A 37 1.43 7.68 -9.70
N THR A 38 2.44 8.30 -10.31
CA THR A 38 3.49 8.99 -9.54
C THR A 38 2.93 10.18 -8.75
N ALA A 39 2.03 10.95 -9.33
CA ALA A 39 1.39 12.07 -8.64
C ALA A 39 0.50 11.61 -7.47
N SER A 40 -0.16 10.44 -7.58
CA SER A 40 -0.90 9.87 -6.46
C SER A 40 0.03 9.49 -5.29
N LEU A 41 1.21 8.93 -5.56
CA LEU A 41 2.20 8.64 -4.52
C LEU A 41 2.75 9.91 -3.85
N GLU A 42 3.03 10.96 -4.62
CA GLU A 42 3.46 12.27 -4.09
C GLU A 42 2.37 12.89 -3.20
N ALA A 43 1.11 12.80 -3.62
CA ALA A 43 -0.03 13.24 -2.82
C ALA A 43 -0.15 12.44 -1.52
N ILE A 44 -0.02 11.11 -1.57
CA ILE A 44 -0.03 10.24 -0.38
C ILE A 44 1.07 10.66 0.60
N GLY A 45 2.30 10.88 0.14
CA GLY A 45 3.40 11.36 0.98
C GLY A 45 3.12 12.71 1.63
N SER A 46 2.59 13.67 0.86
CA SER A 46 2.21 15.00 1.35
C SER A 46 1.09 14.96 2.38
N LEU A 47 0.10 14.07 2.18
CA LEU A 47 -0.98 13.83 3.14
C LEU A 47 -0.45 13.15 4.40
N ALA A 48 0.47 12.20 4.26
CA ALA A 48 1.09 11.52 5.40
C ALA A 48 1.88 12.48 6.29
N ALA A 49 2.55 13.49 5.72
CA ALA A 49 3.20 14.55 6.48
C ALA A 49 2.23 15.35 7.36
N ARG A 50 0.98 15.45 6.96
CA ARG A 50 -0.06 16.21 7.67
C ARG A 50 -0.89 15.36 8.62
N TYR A 51 -1.20 14.12 8.24
CA TYR A 51 -2.14 13.26 8.95
C TYR A 51 -1.48 12.13 9.74
N GLY A 52 -0.22 11.78 9.45
CA GLY A 52 0.57 10.90 10.31
C GLY A 52 0.83 11.58 11.64
N ARG A 53 0.27 11.03 12.73
CA ARG A 53 0.32 11.64 14.06
C ARG A 53 1.11 10.79 15.04
N ALA A 54 1.71 11.45 16.04
CA ALA A 54 2.49 10.78 17.07
C ALA A 54 1.67 9.73 17.82
N GLY A 55 2.25 8.55 17.99
CA GLY A 55 1.63 7.44 18.72
C GLY A 55 0.41 6.82 18.02
N THR A 56 0.17 7.10 16.73
CA THR A 56 -0.92 6.54 15.96
C THR A 56 -0.44 5.55 14.90
N HIS A 57 -1.38 4.96 14.18
CA HIS A 57 -1.11 4.04 13.09
C HIS A 57 -1.50 4.64 11.74
N CYS A 58 -0.72 4.30 10.70
CA CYS A 58 -1.09 4.46 9.30
C CYS A 58 -1.20 3.09 8.65
N TYR A 59 -2.13 2.91 7.73
CA TYR A 59 -2.36 1.64 7.05
C TYR A 59 -2.24 1.80 5.54
N ASP A 60 -1.48 0.91 4.89
CA ASP A 60 -1.42 0.73 3.45
C ASP A 60 -2.09 -0.61 3.11
N LEU A 61 -3.37 -0.55 2.76
CA LEU A 61 -4.20 -1.73 2.52
C LEU A 61 -4.15 -2.12 1.04
N GLY A 62 -3.49 -3.23 0.73
CA GLY A 62 -3.11 -3.63 -0.61
C GLY A 62 -1.79 -3.00 -1.02
N CYS A 63 -0.78 -3.12 -0.16
CA CYS A 63 0.49 -2.42 -0.31
C CYS A 63 1.35 -2.87 -1.50
N ALA A 64 1.09 -4.03 -2.08
CA ALA A 64 1.90 -4.65 -3.13
C ALA A 64 3.41 -4.61 -2.79
N LEU A 65 4.21 -3.87 -3.54
CA LEU A 65 5.65 -3.71 -3.29
C LEU A 65 5.98 -2.57 -2.29
N GLY A 66 4.99 -1.93 -1.69
CA GLY A 66 5.19 -0.90 -0.66
C GLY A 66 5.44 0.52 -1.19
N ALA A 67 5.02 0.85 -2.42
CA ALA A 67 5.25 2.18 -2.98
C ALA A 67 4.53 3.28 -2.19
N ALA A 68 3.26 3.08 -1.82
CA ALA A 68 2.51 4.01 -0.98
C ALA A 68 3.04 4.00 0.46
N THR A 69 3.44 2.83 0.97
CA THR A 69 4.12 2.68 2.27
C THR A 69 5.36 3.57 2.36
N LEU A 70 6.25 3.51 1.35
CA LEU A 70 7.47 4.34 1.31
C LEU A 70 7.13 5.83 1.18
N ALA A 71 6.14 6.18 0.37
CA ALA A 71 5.68 7.56 0.24
C ALA A 71 5.16 8.12 1.58
N MET A 72 4.34 7.36 2.31
CA MET A 72 3.91 7.73 3.66
C MET A 72 5.10 7.86 4.62
N ARG A 73 6.01 6.88 4.62
CA ARG A 73 7.18 6.84 5.49
C ARG A 73 8.06 8.06 5.35
N GLN A 74 8.29 8.51 4.11
CA GLN A 74 9.07 9.72 3.81
C GLN A 74 8.37 11.00 4.29
N GLY A 75 7.03 11.01 4.30
CA GLY A 75 6.25 12.17 4.73
C GLY A 75 6.12 12.28 6.25
N ILE A 76 6.03 11.16 6.97
CA ILE A 76 5.76 11.15 8.41
C ILE A 76 7.00 11.54 9.20
N ALA A 77 6.90 12.66 9.94
CA ALA A 77 7.92 13.10 10.88
C ALA A 77 7.52 12.87 12.35
N ALA A 78 6.30 12.38 12.60
CA ALA A 78 5.74 12.21 13.94
C ALA A 78 6.32 10.99 14.65
N GLU A 79 6.85 11.20 15.87
CA GLU A 79 7.44 10.11 16.66
C GLU A 79 6.40 9.07 17.08
N GLY A 80 6.79 7.79 17.05
CA GLY A 80 5.94 6.68 17.46
C GLY A 80 4.76 6.38 16.52
N CYS A 81 4.69 7.01 15.34
CA CYS A 81 3.79 6.59 14.28
C CYS A 81 4.31 5.30 13.65
N THR A 82 3.42 4.32 13.43
CA THR A 82 3.76 3.04 12.80
C THR A 82 2.93 2.84 11.55
N ILE A 83 3.54 2.35 10.47
CA ILE A 83 2.83 2.00 9.23
C ILE A 83 2.63 0.48 9.20
N PHE A 84 1.39 0.05 8.96
CA PHE A 84 1.04 -1.34 8.67
C PHE A 84 0.79 -1.48 7.17
N ALA A 85 1.67 -2.21 6.49
CA ALA A 85 1.61 -2.51 5.07
C ALA A 85 1.06 -3.92 4.87
N VAL A 86 -0.13 -4.03 4.28
CA VAL A 86 -0.90 -5.28 4.21
C VAL A 86 -1.13 -5.68 2.77
N ASP A 87 -0.84 -6.93 2.43
CA ASP A 87 -1.21 -7.52 1.13
C ASP A 87 -1.41 -9.04 1.28
N VAL A 88 -2.27 -9.61 0.42
CA VAL A 88 -2.58 -11.03 0.42
C VAL A 88 -1.60 -11.84 -0.45
N ALA A 89 -0.85 -11.19 -1.35
CA ALA A 89 0.01 -11.85 -2.32
C ALA A 89 1.41 -12.15 -1.75
N PRO A 90 1.79 -13.42 -1.50
CA PRO A 90 3.07 -13.77 -0.88
C PRO A 90 4.29 -13.22 -1.62
N ALA A 91 4.29 -13.26 -2.97
CA ALA A 91 5.38 -12.73 -3.79
C ALA A 91 5.55 -11.21 -3.63
N MET A 92 4.45 -10.47 -3.55
CA MET A 92 4.47 -9.02 -3.30
C MET A 92 5.00 -8.72 -1.90
N ILE A 93 4.53 -9.43 -0.89
CA ILE A 93 4.94 -9.28 0.50
C ILE A 93 6.43 -9.61 0.70
N ALA A 94 6.92 -10.69 0.12
CA ALA A 94 8.33 -11.05 0.18
C ALA A 94 9.21 -9.89 -0.36
N ARG A 95 8.84 -9.37 -1.52
CA ARG A 95 9.57 -8.26 -2.15
C ARG A 95 9.40 -6.94 -1.40
N CYS A 96 8.22 -6.66 -0.86
CA CYS A 96 7.98 -5.48 -0.01
C CYS A 96 8.89 -5.50 1.22
N ARG A 97 9.01 -6.63 1.91
CA ARG A 97 9.92 -6.78 3.06
C ARG A 97 11.38 -6.49 2.70
N GLU A 98 11.85 -6.95 1.55
CA GLU A 98 13.22 -6.65 1.07
C GLU A 98 13.41 -5.14 0.83
N ILE A 99 12.43 -4.50 0.18
CA ILE A 99 12.47 -3.06 -0.12
C ILE A 99 12.46 -2.24 1.18
N ILE A 100 11.62 -2.59 2.16
CA ILE A 100 11.58 -1.91 3.45
C ILE A 100 12.87 -2.12 4.23
N ALA A 101 13.43 -3.33 4.25
CA ALA A 101 14.71 -3.61 4.91
C ALA A 101 15.88 -2.84 4.26
N GLU A 102 15.87 -2.66 2.95
CA GLU A 102 16.85 -1.85 2.23
C GLU A 102 16.71 -0.36 2.58
N ASP A 103 15.48 0.15 2.66
CA ASP A 103 15.20 1.52 3.10
C ASP A 103 15.65 1.75 4.54
N ASP A 104 15.41 0.79 5.45
CA ASP A 104 15.91 0.82 6.84
C ASP A 104 17.44 0.95 6.88
N ARG A 105 18.13 0.17 6.06
CA ARG A 105 19.60 0.14 6.01
C ARG A 105 20.20 1.43 5.44
N LEU A 106 19.56 2.01 4.42
CA LEU A 106 20.09 3.17 3.71
C LEU A 106 19.74 4.50 4.35
N ASN A 107 18.51 4.62 4.86
CA ASN A 107 17.91 5.90 5.26
C ASN A 107 17.64 5.99 6.75
N ALA A 108 17.63 4.86 7.48
CA ALA A 108 17.31 4.78 8.91
C ALA A 108 16.11 5.68 9.31
N PRO A 109 14.96 5.57 8.63
CA PRO A 109 13.84 6.47 8.83
C PRO A 109 13.22 6.26 10.22
N PRO A 110 12.67 7.33 10.84
CA PRO A 110 12.13 7.27 12.20
C PRO A 110 10.82 6.45 12.29
N THR A 111 10.09 6.32 11.17
CA THR A 111 8.78 5.65 11.15
C THR A 111 8.94 4.16 10.90
N ALA A 112 8.51 3.35 11.86
CA ALA A 112 8.52 1.89 11.74
C ALA A 112 7.48 1.40 10.73
N VAL A 113 7.81 0.32 10.00
CA VAL A 113 6.89 -0.37 9.09
C VAL A 113 6.75 -1.82 9.51
N THR A 114 5.52 -2.28 9.63
CA THR A 114 5.18 -3.70 9.83
C THR A 114 4.51 -4.22 8.57
N VAL A 115 5.13 -5.21 7.90
CA VAL A 115 4.62 -5.82 6.68
C VAL A 115 3.87 -7.10 7.01
N ILE A 116 2.57 -7.13 6.70
CA ILE A 116 1.62 -8.19 7.05
C ILE A 116 1.15 -8.89 5.78
N GLU A 117 1.28 -10.22 5.74
CA GLU A 117 0.70 -11.09 4.73
C GLU A 117 -0.67 -11.57 5.22
N ASP A 118 -1.72 -10.87 4.82
CA ASP A 118 -3.10 -11.22 5.17
C ASP A 118 -4.09 -10.52 4.21
N ASP A 119 -5.33 -10.98 4.23
CA ASP A 119 -6.43 -10.27 3.60
C ASP A 119 -6.76 -9.00 4.40
N ILE A 120 -6.89 -7.87 3.71
CA ILE A 120 -7.21 -6.58 4.34
C ILE A 120 -8.51 -6.63 5.17
N ARG A 121 -9.41 -7.58 4.85
CA ARG A 121 -10.64 -7.82 5.60
C ARG A 121 -10.43 -8.47 6.96
N ASN A 122 -9.28 -9.10 7.21
CA ASN A 122 -8.96 -9.76 8.47
C ASN A 122 -8.16 -8.87 9.43
N VAL A 123 -7.52 -7.82 8.92
CA VAL A 123 -6.66 -6.95 9.73
C VAL A 123 -7.48 -6.02 10.60
N ASP A 124 -7.18 -5.98 11.89
CA ASP A 124 -7.80 -5.02 12.81
C ASP A 124 -7.23 -3.62 12.56
N ILE A 125 -8.11 -2.71 12.17
CA ILE A 125 -7.77 -1.30 12.00
C ILE A 125 -8.09 -0.58 13.30
N VAL A 126 -7.06 -0.10 13.97
CA VAL A 126 -7.19 0.58 15.27
C VAL A 126 -6.27 1.79 15.34
N ASN A 127 -6.68 2.83 16.05
CA ASN A 127 -5.90 4.05 16.26
C ASN A 127 -5.34 4.64 14.96
N ALA A 128 -6.10 4.54 13.86
CA ALA A 128 -5.66 4.91 12.53
C ALA A 128 -5.78 6.42 12.30
N SER A 129 -4.67 7.11 12.11
CA SER A 129 -4.66 8.53 11.70
C SER A 129 -4.72 8.68 10.18
N MET A 130 -4.26 7.68 9.43
CA MET A 130 -4.34 7.64 7.98
C MET A 130 -4.51 6.21 7.48
N VAL A 131 -5.42 6.01 6.54
CA VAL A 131 -5.59 4.73 5.83
C VAL A 131 -5.53 5.00 4.33
N VAL A 132 -4.80 4.17 3.61
CA VAL A 132 -4.63 4.25 2.16
C VAL A 132 -5.14 2.98 1.51
N LEU A 133 -6.02 3.13 0.52
CA LEU A 133 -6.45 2.11 -0.45
C LEU A 133 -6.06 2.62 -1.84
N ASN A 134 -4.82 2.35 -2.26
CA ASN A 134 -4.29 2.87 -3.53
C ASN A 134 -4.49 1.83 -4.64
N TYR A 135 -5.58 1.96 -5.38
CA TYR A 135 -6.04 1.02 -6.43
C TYR A 135 -6.33 -0.39 -5.90
N THR A 136 -6.86 -0.50 -4.68
CA THR A 136 -7.07 -1.77 -3.98
C THR A 136 -8.55 -2.14 -3.86
N LEU A 137 -9.43 -1.20 -3.52
CA LEU A 137 -10.83 -1.49 -3.22
C LEU A 137 -11.56 -2.15 -4.40
N GLN A 138 -11.14 -1.85 -5.64
CA GLN A 138 -11.67 -2.45 -6.87
C GLN A 138 -11.54 -3.98 -6.92
N PHE A 139 -10.60 -4.57 -6.17
CA PHE A 139 -10.39 -6.03 -6.11
C PHE A 139 -11.29 -6.74 -5.10
N LEU A 140 -11.94 -5.99 -4.21
CA LEU A 140 -12.96 -6.54 -3.32
C LEU A 140 -14.28 -6.74 -4.09
N ALA A 141 -15.00 -7.80 -3.75
CA ALA A 141 -16.35 -7.99 -4.25
C ALA A 141 -17.21 -6.77 -3.87
N PRO A 142 -18.11 -6.29 -4.76
CA PRO A 142 -18.91 -5.10 -4.50
C PRO A 142 -19.65 -5.12 -3.16
N GLU A 143 -20.15 -6.29 -2.75
CA GLU A 143 -20.86 -6.53 -1.50
C GLU A 143 -19.98 -6.38 -0.24
N ASP A 144 -18.64 -6.51 -0.38
CA ASP A 144 -17.70 -6.40 0.74
C ASP A 144 -17.19 -4.96 0.95
N ARG A 145 -17.36 -4.07 -0.04
CA ARG A 145 -16.74 -2.74 -0.05
C ARG A 145 -17.27 -1.84 1.05
N ASP A 146 -18.59 -1.79 1.22
CA ASP A 146 -19.21 -0.96 2.26
C ASP A 146 -18.76 -1.40 3.65
N ALA A 147 -18.75 -2.72 3.92
CA ALA A 147 -18.27 -3.27 5.18
C ALA A 147 -16.79 -2.93 5.44
N MET A 148 -15.95 -2.91 4.39
CA MET A 148 -14.55 -2.52 4.51
C MET A 148 -14.41 -1.03 4.89
N ILE A 149 -15.18 -0.14 4.25
CA ILE A 149 -15.18 1.29 4.57
C ILE A 149 -15.68 1.54 5.99
N ASP A 150 -16.73 0.85 6.43
CA ASP A 150 -17.25 0.95 7.80
C ASP A 150 -16.21 0.53 8.84
N ARG A 151 -15.47 -0.56 8.58
CA ARG A 151 -14.38 -1.00 9.47
C ARG A 151 -13.23 0.00 9.52
N ILE A 152 -12.85 0.58 8.39
CA ILE A 152 -11.85 1.66 8.34
C ILE A 152 -12.33 2.83 9.19
N HIS A 153 -13.55 3.30 8.97
CA HIS A 153 -14.12 4.43 9.71
C HIS A 153 -14.16 4.16 11.23
N ALA A 154 -14.58 2.96 11.64
CA ALA A 154 -14.63 2.58 13.05
C ALA A 154 -13.25 2.52 13.73
N GLY A 155 -12.18 2.19 12.98
CA GLY A 155 -10.81 2.11 13.48
C GLY A 155 -10.03 3.42 13.43
N MET A 156 -10.59 4.46 12.80
CA MET A 156 -9.92 5.75 12.67
C MET A 156 -10.00 6.57 13.94
N THR A 157 -8.98 7.38 14.17
CA THR A 157 -9.01 8.43 15.20
C THR A 157 -9.77 9.66 14.70
N ASP A 158 -10.26 10.49 15.60
CA ASP A 158 -10.93 11.75 15.24
C ASP A 158 -10.05 12.59 14.32
N GLY A 159 -10.62 13.05 13.19
CA GLY A 159 -9.90 13.82 12.19
C GLY A 159 -8.85 13.00 11.42
N GLY A 160 -8.94 11.67 11.43
CA GLY A 160 -8.16 10.80 10.56
C GLY A 160 -8.56 10.93 9.09
N LEU A 161 -7.71 10.46 8.19
CA LEU A 161 -7.87 10.56 6.73
C LEU A 161 -7.92 9.19 6.07
N LEU A 162 -8.94 8.94 5.26
CA LEU A 162 -8.94 7.86 4.27
C LEU A 162 -8.54 8.42 2.90
N VAL A 163 -7.53 7.82 2.28
CA VAL A 163 -7.13 8.07 0.89
C VAL A 163 -7.58 6.88 0.05
N LEU A 164 -8.41 7.15 -0.93
CA LEU A 164 -8.93 6.15 -1.87
C LEU A 164 -8.59 6.57 -3.29
N SER A 165 -7.88 5.69 -4.02
CA SER A 165 -7.60 5.83 -5.46
C SER A 165 -8.17 4.63 -6.18
N GLU A 166 -8.87 4.86 -7.28
CA GLU A 166 -9.46 3.81 -8.14
C GLU A 166 -9.24 4.13 -9.62
N LYS A 167 -9.38 3.10 -10.48
CA LYS A 167 -9.18 3.21 -11.92
C LYS A 167 -10.51 3.04 -12.67
#